data_441d758b7e9cee181f501b515d012a8d
#
_entry.id   441d758b7e9cee181f501b515d012a8d
#
_cell.length_a   1.000
_cell.length_b   1.000
_cell.length_c   1.000
_cell.angle_alpha   90.00
_cell.angle_beta   90.00
_cell.angle_gamma   90.00
#
_symmetry.space_group_name_H-M   'P 1'
#
loop_
_entity.id
_entity.type
_entity.pdbx_description
1 polymer ?
#
loop_
_entity_poly.entity_id
_entity_poly.type
_entity_poly.pdbx_seq_one_letter_code
_entity_poly.pdbx_strand_id
1 'polypeptide(L)'
;QTIEVFIRRIDDFNSHINIIKTFKLPFWSISKTKAQLVALALGAEKQEHDDEWNIVPVDTLRLKKYKYVQDWFLDPINHDYDVSYTTNVCGVPHQFGWGGLHGAPAHPIHRKGLLLHVDVTSYYPSLMIRYDLLSRNVEDKEIYKGIYDTRVKLKAEGKKAEQAPYKIILNSTYGICKDKYNPMYDPRQASNVCINGQLLLLDLLEHLEGHMELIQSNTDGLIIQIPDTD
;
A
#
# COMPACT_ATOMS: atom_id res chain seq x y z
N GLN A 1 13.65 33.19 12.25
CA GLN A 1 13.07 32.28 11.23
C GLN A 1 13.42 30.79 11.48
N THR A 2 14.70 30.41 11.60
CA THR A 2 15.09 28.99 11.78
C THR A 2 14.54 28.37 13.05
N ILE A 3 14.60 29.07 14.18
CA ILE A 3 14.05 28.60 15.47
C ILE A 3 12.54 28.46 15.38
N GLU A 4 11.86 29.40 14.76
CA GLU A 4 10.40 29.35 14.59
C GLU A 4 9.97 28.16 13.73
N VAL A 5 10.68 27.87 12.63
CA VAL A 5 10.45 26.68 11.80
C VAL A 5 10.64 25.41 12.61
N PHE A 6 11.72 25.34 13.42
CA PHE A 6 11.97 24.19 14.29
C PHE A 6 10.83 23.97 15.29
N ILE A 7 10.37 25.03 15.96
CA ILE A 7 9.26 24.94 16.92
C ILE A 7 7.98 24.45 16.25
N ARG A 8 7.66 24.96 15.04
CA ARG A 8 6.49 24.52 14.26
C ARG A 8 6.58 23.08 13.76
N ARG A 9 7.79 22.53 13.64
CA ARG A 9 8.07 21.18 13.16
C ARG A 9 8.57 20.23 14.26
N ILE A 10 8.39 20.59 15.52
CA ILE A 10 8.89 19.80 16.67
C ILE A 10 8.33 18.38 16.68
N ASP A 11 7.09 18.17 16.27
CA ASP A 11 6.46 16.85 16.19
C ASP A 11 7.10 15.97 15.12
N ASP A 12 7.45 16.56 13.97
CA ASP A 12 8.20 15.87 12.92
C ASP A 12 9.59 15.45 13.40
N PHE A 13 10.27 16.34 14.11
CA PHE A 13 11.57 16.06 14.70
C PHE A 13 11.47 14.94 15.74
N ASN A 14 10.51 15.02 16.66
CA ASN A 14 10.26 13.99 17.66
C ASN A 14 9.94 12.64 17.03
N SER A 15 9.12 12.63 15.97
CA SER A 15 8.82 11.43 15.18
C SER A 15 10.09 10.81 14.57
N HIS A 16 10.99 11.65 14.04
CA HIS A 16 12.28 11.24 13.49
C HIS A 16 13.19 10.60 14.56
N ILE A 17 13.33 11.25 15.69
CA ILE A 17 14.11 10.74 16.86
C ILE A 17 13.51 9.42 17.38
N ASN A 18 12.19 9.30 17.41
CA ASN A 18 11.52 8.08 17.86
C ASN A 18 11.82 6.87 16.94
N ILE A 19 11.94 7.07 15.62
CA ILE A 19 12.38 6.01 14.71
C ILE A 19 13.80 5.55 15.10
N ILE A 20 14.74 6.50 15.25
CA ILE A 20 16.14 6.20 15.59
C ILE A 20 16.21 5.41 16.90
N LYS A 21 15.49 5.84 17.94
CA LYS A 21 15.47 5.17 19.24
C LYS A 21 14.84 3.78 19.17
N THR A 22 13.66 3.66 18.52
CA THR A 22 12.91 2.41 18.46
C THR A 22 13.69 1.31 17.72
N PHE A 23 14.35 1.67 16.62
CA PHE A 23 15.11 0.73 15.82
C PHE A 23 16.60 0.70 16.15
N LYS A 24 17.01 1.38 17.24
CA LYS A 24 18.41 1.43 17.74
C LYS A 24 19.41 1.84 16.65
N LEU A 25 19.00 2.74 15.77
CA LEU A 25 19.86 3.23 14.70
C LEU A 25 20.99 4.09 15.27
N PRO A 26 22.17 4.13 14.63
CA PRO A 26 23.29 4.94 15.11
C PRO A 26 22.94 6.43 15.07
N PHE A 27 23.48 7.19 16.04
CA PHE A 27 23.12 8.62 16.19
C PHE A 27 23.42 9.48 14.96
N TRP A 28 24.44 9.15 14.17
CA TRP A 28 24.73 9.89 12.94
C TRP A 28 23.58 9.85 11.92
N SER A 29 22.67 8.87 12.05
CA SER A 29 21.48 8.75 11.19
C SER A 29 20.46 9.89 11.38
N ILE A 30 20.64 10.75 12.39
CA ILE A 30 19.81 11.93 12.63
C ILE A 30 19.77 12.89 11.42
N SER A 31 20.83 12.91 10.61
CA SER A 31 20.92 13.73 9.39
C SER A 31 20.22 13.08 8.17
N LYS A 32 19.73 11.86 8.29
CA LYS A 32 19.08 11.12 7.20
C LYS A 32 17.61 11.50 7.06
N THR A 33 17.04 11.33 5.87
CA THR A 33 15.60 11.46 5.66
C THR A 33 14.85 10.29 6.31
N LYS A 34 13.54 10.42 6.58
CA LYS A 34 12.71 9.31 7.07
C LYS A 34 12.80 8.09 6.15
N ALA A 35 12.81 8.29 4.82
CA ALA A 35 12.97 7.22 3.84
C ALA A 35 14.31 6.47 4.00
N GLN A 36 15.40 7.20 4.25
CA GLN A 36 16.71 6.59 4.51
C GLN A 36 16.76 5.88 5.86
N LEU A 37 16.06 6.39 6.89
CA LEU A 37 15.93 5.69 8.18
C LEU A 37 15.18 4.37 8.04
N VAL A 38 14.15 4.32 7.19
CA VAL A 38 13.42 3.08 6.88
C VAL A 38 14.35 2.04 6.26
N ALA A 39 15.14 2.45 5.25
CA ALA A 39 16.12 1.56 4.63
C ALA A 39 17.16 1.02 5.63
N LEU A 40 17.67 1.90 6.52
CA LEU A 40 18.59 1.49 7.59
C LEU A 40 17.94 0.52 8.59
N ALA A 41 16.70 0.80 8.99
CA ALA A 41 15.97 -0.06 9.93
C ALA A 41 15.69 -1.46 9.38
N LEU A 42 15.57 -1.59 8.06
CA LEU A 42 15.35 -2.84 7.36
C LEU A 42 16.65 -3.50 6.85
N GLY A 43 17.82 -2.87 7.07
CA GLY A 43 19.09 -3.39 6.59
C GLY A 43 19.17 -3.51 5.07
N ALA A 44 18.54 -2.57 4.34
CA ALA A 44 18.50 -2.63 2.89
C ALA A 44 19.85 -2.26 2.26
N GLU A 45 20.30 -3.07 1.32
CA GLU A 45 21.49 -2.85 0.51
C GLU A 45 21.11 -2.73 -0.96
N LYS A 46 21.49 -1.60 -1.58
CA LYS A 46 21.11 -1.31 -2.96
C LYS A 46 21.68 -2.33 -3.92
N GLN A 47 20.79 -2.91 -4.73
CA GLN A 47 21.13 -3.76 -5.86
C GLN A 47 20.52 -3.18 -7.14
N GLU A 48 21.08 -3.52 -8.29
CA GLU A 48 20.53 -3.13 -9.59
C GLU A 48 19.57 -4.23 -10.08
N HIS A 49 18.42 -3.79 -10.58
CA HIS A 49 17.38 -4.66 -11.14
C HIS A 49 16.95 -4.10 -12.50
N ASP A 50 16.79 -4.95 -13.50
CA ASP A 50 16.41 -4.63 -14.88
C ASP A 50 15.06 -5.22 -15.30
N ASP A 51 14.29 -5.73 -14.31
CA ASP A 51 13.05 -6.47 -14.52
C ASP A 51 11.80 -5.72 -14.03
N GLU A 52 11.80 -4.40 -14.09
CA GLU A 52 10.78 -3.49 -13.58
C GLU A 52 9.35 -3.87 -13.97
N TRP A 53 9.15 -4.30 -15.21
CA TRP A 53 7.86 -4.64 -15.77
C TRP A 53 7.48 -6.11 -15.66
N ASN A 54 8.26 -6.90 -14.94
CA ASN A 54 7.94 -8.30 -14.71
C ASN A 54 6.84 -8.42 -13.64
N ILE A 55 5.59 -8.30 -14.08
CA ILE A 55 4.40 -8.40 -13.24
C ILE A 55 3.98 -9.85 -13.09
N VAL A 56 3.87 -10.30 -11.84
CA VAL A 56 3.48 -11.68 -11.51
C VAL A 56 2.19 -11.63 -10.68
N PRO A 57 1.04 -12.00 -11.27
CA PRO A 57 -0.20 -12.16 -10.51
C PRO A 57 -0.06 -13.20 -9.41
N VAL A 58 -0.61 -12.91 -8.22
CA VAL A 58 -0.56 -13.85 -7.10
C VAL A 58 -1.43 -15.09 -7.35
N ASP A 59 -1.02 -16.23 -6.83
CA ASP A 59 -1.64 -17.54 -7.06
C ASP A 59 -3.05 -17.69 -6.47
N THR A 60 -3.43 -16.80 -5.57
CA THR A 60 -4.76 -16.76 -4.93
C THR A 60 -5.84 -16.06 -5.76
N LEU A 61 -5.47 -15.34 -6.81
CA LEU A 61 -6.43 -14.66 -7.71
C LEU A 61 -7.38 -15.67 -8.40
N ARG A 62 -8.66 -15.32 -8.46
CA ARG A 62 -9.73 -16.15 -9.06
C ARG A 62 -10.59 -15.37 -10.07
N LEU A 63 -10.09 -14.24 -10.56
CA LEU A 63 -10.76 -13.38 -11.53
C LEU A 63 -11.24 -14.16 -12.76
N LYS A 64 -12.49 -13.94 -13.15
CA LYS A 64 -13.13 -14.50 -14.36
C LYS A 64 -13.72 -13.38 -15.20
N LYS A 65 -14.76 -12.71 -14.70
CA LYS A 65 -15.47 -11.63 -15.39
C LYS A 65 -14.56 -10.44 -15.69
N TYR A 66 -13.76 -10.03 -14.73
CA TYR A 66 -12.86 -8.88 -14.84
C TYR A 66 -11.42 -9.26 -15.17
N LYS A 67 -11.18 -10.48 -15.66
CA LYS A 67 -9.83 -10.96 -16.01
C LYS A 67 -9.12 -10.07 -17.04
N TYR A 68 -9.85 -9.40 -17.91
CA TYR A 68 -9.31 -8.46 -18.89
C TYR A 68 -8.52 -7.29 -18.26
N VAL A 69 -8.79 -6.93 -16.99
CA VAL A 69 -7.99 -5.93 -16.26
C VAL A 69 -6.61 -6.49 -15.92
N GLN A 70 -6.55 -7.75 -15.49
CA GLN A 70 -5.27 -8.44 -15.31
C GLN A 70 -4.49 -8.53 -16.61
N ASP A 71 -5.16 -8.92 -17.70
CA ASP A 71 -4.54 -9.05 -19.01
C ASP A 71 -3.99 -7.70 -19.51
N TRP A 72 -4.68 -6.58 -19.19
CA TRP A 72 -4.20 -5.23 -19.51
C TRP A 72 -2.89 -4.89 -18.78
N PHE A 73 -2.73 -5.26 -17.51
CA PHE A 73 -1.47 -5.04 -16.77
C PHE A 73 -0.31 -5.91 -17.28
N LEU A 74 -0.62 -7.07 -17.85
CA LEU A 74 0.37 -8.00 -18.38
C LEU A 74 0.80 -7.68 -19.82
N ASP A 75 0.05 -6.85 -20.53
CA ASP A 75 0.37 -6.46 -21.91
C ASP A 75 1.50 -5.41 -21.91
N PRO A 76 2.66 -5.69 -22.53
CA PRO A 76 3.80 -4.78 -22.59
C PRO A 76 3.47 -3.41 -23.21
N ILE A 77 2.45 -3.29 -24.04
CA ILE A 77 2.04 -2.01 -24.63
C ILE A 77 1.59 -0.99 -23.57
N ASN A 78 1.17 -1.48 -22.40
CA ASN A 78 0.68 -0.68 -21.29
C ASN A 78 1.76 -0.44 -20.21
N HIS A 79 3.00 -0.85 -20.44
CA HIS A 79 4.09 -0.69 -19.50
C HIS A 79 4.63 0.75 -19.54
N ASP A 80 3.82 1.66 -19.01
CA ASP A 80 4.11 3.08 -18.86
C ASP A 80 3.36 3.61 -17.63
N TYR A 81 4.06 4.30 -16.74
CA TYR A 81 3.49 4.83 -15.50
C TYR A 81 2.41 5.90 -15.69
N ASP A 82 2.38 6.53 -16.88
CA ASP A 82 1.43 7.60 -17.19
C ASP A 82 0.13 7.06 -17.82
N VAL A 83 0.06 5.75 -18.13
CA VAL A 83 -1.17 5.16 -18.67
C VAL A 83 -2.06 4.58 -17.59
N SER A 84 -3.36 4.59 -17.87
CA SER A 84 -4.38 4.01 -17.00
C SER A 84 -5.50 3.37 -17.82
N TYR A 85 -6.19 2.43 -17.22
CA TYR A 85 -7.33 1.73 -17.80
C TYR A 85 -8.61 2.07 -17.05
N THR A 86 -9.62 2.52 -17.77
CA THR A 86 -10.92 2.84 -17.18
C THR A 86 -11.97 1.85 -17.67
N THR A 87 -12.71 1.26 -16.71
CA THR A 87 -13.82 0.34 -17.00
C THR A 87 -14.85 0.39 -15.87
N ASN A 88 -16.05 -0.17 -16.12
CA ASN A 88 -17.07 -0.29 -15.08
C ASN A 88 -16.91 -1.61 -14.31
N VAL A 89 -16.92 -1.51 -12.98
CA VAL A 89 -16.93 -2.65 -12.08
C VAL A 89 -18.13 -2.51 -11.14
N CYS A 90 -19.00 -3.50 -11.06
CA CYS A 90 -20.23 -3.47 -10.26
C CYS A 90 -21.06 -2.20 -10.50
N GLY A 91 -21.13 -1.71 -11.75
CA GLY A 91 -21.88 -0.50 -12.12
C GLY A 91 -21.20 0.83 -11.84
N VAL A 92 -20.01 0.85 -11.25
CA VAL A 92 -19.24 2.05 -10.89
C VAL A 92 -18.03 2.20 -11.82
N PRO A 93 -17.78 3.40 -12.40
CA PRO A 93 -16.55 3.66 -13.15
C PRO A 93 -15.31 3.49 -12.27
N HIS A 94 -14.34 2.72 -12.74
CA HIS A 94 -13.07 2.46 -12.07
C HIS A 94 -11.91 2.83 -12.97
N GLN A 95 -10.88 3.40 -12.35
CA GLN A 95 -9.58 3.63 -12.97
C GLN A 95 -8.54 2.72 -12.32
N PHE A 96 -7.87 1.93 -13.16
CA PHE A 96 -6.74 1.08 -12.80
C PHE A 96 -5.46 1.70 -13.34
N GLY A 97 -4.36 1.53 -12.64
CA GLY A 97 -3.07 2.08 -13.09
C GLY A 97 -1.94 1.72 -12.14
N TRP A 98 -0.78 2.28 -12.39
CA TRP A 98 0.47 1.98 -11.67
C TRP A 98 0.55 2.66 -10.29
N GLY A 99 -0.50 3.36 -9.86
CA GLY A 99 -0.58 4.07 -8.59
C GLY A 99 -1.56 3.49 -7.58
N GLY A 100 -2.66 2.90 -8.05
CA GLY A 100 -3.72 2.35 -7.21
C GLY A 100 -5.06 2.27 -7.93
N LEU A 101 -6.03 1.63 -7.28
CA LEU A 101 -7.42 1.50 -7.73
C LEU A 101 -8.25 2.67 -7.21
N HIS A 102 -9.04 3.27 -8.09
CA HIS A 102 -10.03 4.28 -7.71
C HIS A 102 -11.33 4.05 -8.47
N GLY A 103 -12.42 3.88 -7.74
CA GLY A 103 -13.76 3.73 -8.30
C GLY A 103 -14.75 4.63 -7.56
N ALA A 104 -15.46 5.48 -8.30
CA ALA A 104 -16.48 6.36 -7.75
C ALA A 104 -17.57 6.63 -8.79
N PRO A 105 -18.82 6.92 -8.36
CA PRO A 105 -19.87 7.38 -9.26
C PRO A 105 -19.45 8.64 -10.03
N ALA A 106 -19.87 8.74 -11.28
CA ALA A 106 -19.56 9.89 -12.14
C ALA A 106 -20.17 11.20 -11.63
N HIS A 107 -21.23 11.13 -10.82
CA HIS A 107 -21.93 12.27 -10.23
C HIS A 107 -22.11 12.07 -8.73
N PRO A 108 -22.20 13.16 -7.94
CA PRO A 108 -22.52 13.06 -6.52
C PRO A 108 -23.82 12.28 -6.30
N ILE A 109 -23.77 11.32 -5.38
CA ILE A 109 -24.93 10.52 -4.99
C ILE A 109 -25.24 10.72 -3.52
N HIS A 110 -26.51 10.54 -3.17
CA HIS A 110 -26.97 10.50 -1.78
C HIS A 110 -27.64 9.15 -1.54
N ARG A 111 -27.17 8.41 -0.55
CA ARG A 111 -27.66 7.09 -0.20
C ARG A 111 -28.15 7.05 1.24
N LYS A 112 -29.20 6.24 1.49
CA LYS A 112 -29.73 5.91 2.82
C LYS A 112 -29.84 4.39 2.92
N GLY A 113 -29.71 3.85 4.12
CA GLY A 113 -29.78 2.42 4.38
C GLY A 113 -28.53 1.92 5.10
N LEU A 114 -28.32 0.61 5.10
CA LEU A 114 -27.14 -0.01 5.70
C LEU A 114 -25.93 0.16 4.77
N LEU A 115 -25.04 1.08 5.14
CA LEU A 115 -23.78 1.31 4.45
C LEU A 115 -22.64 0.67 5.25
N LEU A 116 -21.79 -0.11 4.58
CA LEU A 116 -20.60 -0.70 5.16
C LEU A 116 -19.37 -0.05 4.52
N HIS A 117 -18.45 0.39 5.37
CA HIS A 117 -17.09 0.75 4.97
C HIS A 117 -16.17 -0.39 5.38
N VAL A 118 -15.64 -1.09 4.39
CA VAL A 118 -14.73 -2.22 4.55
C VAL A 118 -13.34 -1.78 4.16
N ASP A 119 -12.37 -1.89 5.08
CA ASP A 119 -11.00 -1.46 4.90
C ASP A 119 -10.03 -2.58 5.26
N VAL A 120 -9.01 -2.82 4.43
CA VAL A 120 -8.04 -3.87 4.66
C VAL A 120 -6.92 -3.34 5.57
N THR A 121 -6.83 -3.90 6.76
CA THR A 121 -5.80 -3.50 7.73
C THR A 121 -4.39 -3.65 7.17
N SER A 122 -3.67 -2.52 7.07
CA SER A 122 -2.27 -2.48 6.59
C SER A 122 -2.09 -3.20 5.25
N TYR A 123 -2.90 -2.86 4.26
CA TYR A 123 -3.05 -3.62 3.03
C TYR A 123 -1.71 -3.95 2.32
N TYR A 124 -0.96 -2.94 1.89
CA TYR A 124 0.32 -3.16 1.21
C TYR A 124 1.35 -3.90 2.07
N PRO A 125 1.54 -3.57 3.35
CA PRO A 125 2.37 -4.40 4.24
C PRO A 125 1.95 -5.86 4.31
N SER A 126 0.64 -6.12 4.36
CA SER A 126 0.12 -7.50 4.38
C SER A 126 0.42 -8.24 3.07
N LEU A 127 0.30 -7.57 1.92
CA LEU A 127 0.66 -8.13 0.62
C LEU A 127 2.17 -8.43 0.52
N MET A 128 3.00 -7.50 0.97
CA MET A 128 4.46 -7.67 0.98
C MET A 128 4.89 -8.90 1.79
N ILE A 129 4.24 -9.14 2.95
CA ILE A 129 4.53 -10.29 3.80
C ILE A 129 3.95 -11.57 3.20
N ARG A 130 2.67 -11.55 2.78
CA ARG A 130 1.95 -12.75 2.36
C ARG A 130 2.49 -13.34 1.06
N TYR A 131 2.88 -12.48 0.12
CA TYR A 131 3.28 -12.86 -1.24
C TYR A 131 4.75 -12.60 -1.54
N ASP A 132 5.55 -12.34 -0.51
CA ASP A 132 6.99 -12.09 -0.64
C ASP A 132 7.33 -10.92 -1.59
N LEU A 133 6.55 -9.84 -1.51
CA LEU A 133 6.67 -8.67 -2.37
C LEU A 133 7.46 -7.51 -1.73
N LEU A 134 8.16 -7.75 -0.61
CA LEU A 134 9.10 -6.77 -0.07
C LEU A 134 10.28 -6.60 -1.03
N SER A 135 10.90 -5.41 -1.03
CA SER A 135 12.12 -5.16 -1.82
C SER A 135 13.14 -6.29 -1.67
N ARG A 136 13.68 -6.76 -2.77
CA ARG A 136 14.75 -7.78 -2.83
C ARG A 136 16.07 -7.26 -2.27
N ASN A 137 16.18 -5.96 -2.04
CA ASN A 137 17.30 -5.28 -1.41
C ASN A 137 17.31 -5.45 0.12
N VAL A 138 16.28 -6.04 0.70
CA VAL A 138 16.19 -6.42 2.12
C VAL A 138 16.46 -7.92 2.22
N GLU A 139 17.61 -8.27 2.78
CA GLU A 139 18.03 -9.67 2.90
C GLU A 139 17.17 -10.43 3.92
N ASP A 140 17.03 -9.89 5.13
CA ASP A 140 16.21 -10.49 6.20
C ASP A 140 14.80 -9.88 6.23
N LYS A 141 13.89 -10.52 5.51
CA LYS A 141 12.48 -10.10 5.43
C LYS A 141 11.69 -10.33 6.73
N GLU A 142 12.18 -11.17 7.62
CA GLU A 142 11.53 -11.40 8.92
C GLU A 142 11.58 -10.16 9.81
N ILE A 143 12.55 -9.26 9.62
CA ILE A 143 12.59 -7.94 10.27
C ILE A 143 11.29 -7.17 9.97
N TYR A 144 10.88 -7.12 8.70
CA TYR A 144 9.67 -6.41 8.29
C TYR A 144 8.41 -7.03 8.88
N LYS A 145 8.33 -8.35 8.89
CA LYS A 145 7.23 -9.10 9.52
C LYS A 145 7.20 -8.84 11.03
N GLY A 146 8.33 -8.85 11.71
CA GLY A 146 8.43 -8.54 13.15
C GLY A 146 7.95 -7.12 13.48
N ILE A 147 8.26 -6.14 12.61
CA ILE A 147 7.75 -4.76 12.70
C ILE A 147 6.22 -4.75 12.56
N TYR A 148 5.68 -5.50 11.62
CA TYR A 148 4.23 -5.62 11.41
C TYR A 148 3.53 -6.22 12.62
N ASP A 149 4.01 -7.37 13.10
CA ASP A 149 3.43 -8.09 14.24
C ASP A 149 3.46 -7.21 15.51
N THR A 150 4.58 -6.52 15.75
CA THR A 150 4.73 -5.58 16.88
C THR A 150 3.72 -4.44 16.78
N ARG A 151 3.55 -3.86 15.59
CA ARG A 151 2.56 -2.78 15.39
C ARG A 151 1.14 -3.26 15.64
N VAL A 152 0.76 -4.44 15.12
CA VAL A 152 -0.59 -4.99 15.31
C VAL A 152 -0.87 -5.20 16.80
N LYS A 153 0.08 -5.77 17.54
CA LYS A 153 -0.02 -5.96 18.99
C LYS A 153 -0.19 -4.63 19.73
N LEU A 154 0.69 -3.64 19.49
CA LEU A 154 0.63 -2.34 20.15
C LEU A 154 -0.67 -1.57 19.80
N LYS A 155 -1.18 -1.74 18.55
CA LYS A 155 -2.48 -1.16 18.14
C LYS A 155 -3.64 -1.79 18.93
N ALA A 156 -3.64 -3.10 19.10
CA ALA A 156 -4.66 -3.82 19.88
C ALA A 156 -4.63 -3.43 21.37
N GLU A 157 -3.45 -3.18 21.92
CA GLU A 157 -3.25 -2.69 23.30
C GLU A 157 -3.57 -1.18 23.47
N GLY A 158 -3.97 -0.47 22.43
CA GLY A 158 -4.27 0.97 22.47
C GLY A 158 -3.05 1.88 22.61
N LYS A 159 -1.83 1.37 22.46
CA LYS A 159 -0.55 2.08 22.64
C LYS A 159 -0.20 2.92 21.39
N LYS A 160 -0.96 3.99 21.17
CA LYS A 160 -0.86 4.82 19.95
C LYS A 160 0.52 5.45 19.75
N ALA A 161 1.16 5.95 20.81
CA ALA A 161 2.47 6.57 20.72
C ALA A 161 3.58 5.56 20.40
N GLU A 162 3.55 4.38 21.05
CA GLU A 162 4.54 3.33 20.88
C GLU A 162 4.47 2.69 19.48
N GLN A 163 3.25 2.54 18.90
CA GLN A 163 3.09 1.96 17.57
C GLN A 163 3.46 2.91 16.41
N ALA A 164 3.57 4.22 16.66
CA ALA A 164 3.76 5.23 15.61
C ALA A 164 5.04 5.02 14.77
N PRO A 165 6.23 4.75 15.35
CA PRO A 165 7.43 4.48 14.56
C PRO A 165 7.27 3.27 13.62
N TYR A 166 6.66 2.18 14.09
CA TYR A 166 6.39 0.99 13.29
C TYR A 166 5.44 1.28 12.13
N LYS A 167 4.39 2.08 12.39
CA LYS A 167 3.46 2.53 11.35
C LYS A 167 4.17 3.31 10.24
N ILE A 168 5.12 4.17 10.60
CA ILE A 168 5.89 4.95 9.63
C ILE A 168 6.71 4.03 8.74
N ILE A 169 7.45 3.07 9.32
CA ILE A 169 8.22 2.09 8.53
C ILE A 169 7.30 1.39 7.52
N LEU A 170 6.23 0.76 8.01
CA LEU A 170 5.33 -0.05 7.18
C LEU A 170 4.66 0.75 6.05
N ASN A 171 4.16 1.95 6.36
CA ASN A 171 3.44 2.75 5.37
C ASN A 171 4.37 3.40 4.33
N SER A 172 5.64 3.65 4.71
CA SER A 172 6.61 4.29 3.80
C SER A 172 7.23 3.30 2.81
N THR A 173 7.29 2.01 3.15
CA THR A 173 8.05 0.99 2.41
C THR A 173 7.67 0.94 0.93
N TYR A 174 6.38 0.94 0.60
CA TYR A 174 5.91 0.92 -0.78
C TYR A 174 6.45 2.10 -1.61
N GLY A 175 6.29 3.32 -1.09
CA GLY A 175 6.76 4.53 -1.78
C GLY A 175 8.28 4.59 -1.93
N ILE A 176 9.00 4.07 -0.94
CA ILE A 176 10.47 4.03 -0.93
C ILE A 176 11.01 3.07 -1.99
N CYS A 177 10.32 1.95 -2.27
CA CYS A 177 10.69 1.02 -3.34
C CYS A 177 10.62 1.65 -4.74
N LYS A 178 9.94 2.79 -4.90
CA LYS A 178 9.89 3.59 -6.13
C LYS A 178 10.97 4.69 -6.22
N ASP A 179 11.68 4.97 -5.12
CA ASP A 179 12.71 6.01 -5.08
C ASP A 179 14.07 5.45 -5.52
N LYS A 180 14.49 5.78 -6.74
CA LYS A 180 15.76 5.32 -7.35
C LYS A 180 17.03 5.68 -6.57
N TYR A 181 16.95 6.65 -5.66
CA TYR A 181 18.07 7.06 -4.82
C TYR A 181 18.10 6.34 -3.47
N ASN A 182 17.07 5.57 -3.16
CA ASN A 182 16.97 4.83 -1.89
C ASN A 182 17.58 3.43 -2.03
N PRO A 183 18.26 2.91 -0.99
CA PRO A 183 18.75 1.52 -0.99
C PRO A 183 17.65 0.47 -1.22
N MET A 184 16.40 0.78 -0.88
CA MET A 184 15.25 -0.13 -1.09
C MET A 184 14.67 -0.06 -2.51
N TYR A 185 15.26 0.67 -3.45
CA TYR A 185 14.73 0.80 -4.81
C TYR A 185 14.56 -0.56 -5.48
N ASP A 186 13.32 -0.93 -5.72
CA ASP A 186 12.91 -2.17 -6.39
C ASP A 186 11.55 -1.93 -7.08
N PRO A 187 11.54 -1.31 -8.26
CA PRO A 187 10.31 -0.90 -8.94
C PRO A 187 9.43 -2.08 -9.32
N ARG A 188 10.02 -3.25 -9.63
CA ARG A 188 9.26 -4.48 -9.87
C ARG A 188 8.40 -4.85 -8.67
N GLN A 189 9.00 -4.94 -7.47
CA GLN A 189 8.25 -5.31 -6.27
C GLN A 189 7.19 -4.26 -5.92
N ALA A 190 7.50 -2.96 -6.08
CA ALA A 190 6.52 -1.89 -5.91
C ALA A 190 5.33 -2.05 -6.86
N SER A 191 5.58 -2.31 -8.15
CA SER A 191 4.53 -2.54 -9.15
C SER A 191 3.71 -3.79 -8.84
N ASN A 192 4.36 -4.90 -8.45
CA ASN A 192 3.67 -6.13 -8.06
C ASN A 192 2.77 -5.94 -6.83
N VAL A 193 3.20 -5.18 -5.80
CA VAL A 193 2.35 -4.85 -4.64
C VAL A 193 1.12 -4.06 -5.09
N CYS A 194 1.32 -3.02 -5.90
CA CYS A 194 0.25 -2.14 -6.35
C CYS A 194 -0.77 -2.88 -7.23
N ILE A 195 -0.29 -3.62 -8.21
CA ILE A 195 -1.14 -4.31 -9.19
C ILE A 195 -1.88 -5.47 -8.52
N ASN A 196 -1.19 -6.32 -7.78
CA ASN A 196 -1.86 -7.42 -7.08
C ASN A 196 -2.85 -6.91 -6.03
N GLY A 197 -2.59 -5.76 -5.38
CA GLY A 197 -3.56 -5.10 -4.53
C GLY A 197 -4.83 -4.72 -5.28
N GLN A 198 -4.72 -4.09 -6.45
CA GLN A 198 -5.87 -3.76 -7.28
C GLN A 198 -6.64 -5.01 -7.74
N LEU A 199 -5.92 -6.03 -8.19
CA LEU A 199 -6.52 -7.27 -8.69
C LEU A 199 -7.22 -8.07 -7.58
N LEU A 200 -6.68 -8.11 -6.36
CA LEU A 200 -7.32 -8.78 -5.21
C LEU A 200 -8.60 -8.05 -4.75
N LEU A 201 -8.62 -6.71 -4.78
CA LEU A 201 -9.85 -5.96 -4.51
C LEU A 201 -10.88 -6.16 -5.63
N LEU A 202 -10.43 -6.24 -6.88
CA LEU A 202 -11.29 -6.53 -8.02
C LEU A 202 -11.88 -7.95 -7.93
N ASP A 203 -11.10 -8.94 -7.51
CA ASP A 203 -11.53 -10.30 -7.25
C ASP A 203 -12.60 -10.35 -6.13
N LEU A 204 -12.38 -9.61 -5.04
CA LEU A 204 -13.39 -9.44 -3.99
C LEU A 204 -14.68 -8.82 -4.53
N LEU A 205 -14.59 -7.76 -5.35
CA LEU A 205 -15.75 -7.12 -5.96
C LEU A 205 -16.51 -8.08 -6.89
N GLU A 206 -15.80 -8.88 -7.69
CA GLU A 206 -16.41 -9.91 -8.53
C GLU A 206 -17.21 -10.93 -7.72
N HIS A 207 -16.69 -11.33 -6.55
CA HIS A 207 -17.37 -12.27 -5.66
C HIS A 207 -18.58 -11.66 -4.93
N LEU A 208 -18.55 -10.37 -4.66
CA LEU A 208 -19.63 -9.65 -3.99
C LEU A 208 -20.72 -9.17 -4.96
N GLU A 209 -20.46 -9.18 -6.26
CA GLU A 209 -21.38 -8.69 -7.27
C GLU A 209 -22.72 -9.45 -7.23
N GLY A 210 -23.81 -8.70 -7.24
CA GLY A 210 -25.17 -9.26 -7.07
C GLY A 210 -25.65 -9.40 -5.63
N HIS A 211 -24.77 -9.27 -4.63
CA HIS A 211 -25.10 -9.33 -3.21
C HIS A 211 -25.05 -7.95 -2.52
N MET A 212 -24.54 -6.93 -3.21
CA MET A 212 -24.41 -5.56 -2.70
C MET A 212 -24.51 -4.54 -3.83
N GLU A 213 -24.75 -3.29 -3.49
CA GLU A 213 -24.50 -2.15 -4.39
C GLU A 213 -23.16 -1.51 -4.03
N LEU A 214 -22.24 -1.45 -4.99
CA LEU A 214 -20.96 -0.76 -4.79
C LEU A 214 -21.18 0.75 -4.87
N ILE A 215 -20.72 1.47 -3.87
CA ILE A 215 -20.77 2.94 -3.83
C ILE A 215 -19.42 3.52 -4.28
N GLN A 216 -18.33 3.01 -3.69
CA GLN A 216 -16.99 3.51 -3.96
C GLN A 216 -15.96 2.43 -3.64
N SER A 217 -14.87 2.42 -4.39
CA SER A 217 -13.65 1.71 -4.03
C SER A 217 -12.47 2.66 -3.98
N ASN A 218 -11.52 2.36 -3.13
CA ASN A 218 -10.24 3.05 -3.03
C ASN A 218 -9.14 2.01 -2.87
N THR A 219 -7.89 2.43 -2.87
CA THR A 219 -6.68 1.60 -2.86
C THR A 219 -6.73 0.39 -1.91
N ASP A 220 -7.38 0.51 -0.77
CA ASP A 220 -7.40 -0.47 0.32
C ASP A 220 -8.80 -0.71 0.94
N GLY A 221 -9.85 -0.12 0.37
CA GLY A 221 -11.18 -0.22 0.95
C GLY A 221 -12.33 -0.04 -0.02
N LEU A 222 -13.51 -0.44 0.44
CA LEU A 222 -14.78 -0.40 -0.29
C LEU A 222 -15.84 0.28 0.57
N ILE A 223 -16.71 1.06 -0.06
CA ILE A 223 -17.99 1.50 0.51
C ILE A 223 -19.09 0.78 -0.26
N ILE A 224 -19.87 -0.02 0.44
CA ILE A 224 -20.95 -0.80 -0.16
C ILE A 224 -22.27 -0.56 0.59
N GLN A 225 -23.36 -0.66 -0.12
CA GLN A 225 -24.70 -0.70 0.44
C GLN A 225 -25.21 -2.12 0.40
N ILE A 226 -25.70 -2.60 1.55
CA ILE A 226 -26.39 -3.89 1.64
C ILE A 226 -27.86 -3.64 1.31
N PRO A 227 -28.46 -4.41 0.38
CA PRO A 227 -29.88 -4.33 0.11
C PRO A 227 -30.70 -4.60 1.38
N ASP A 228 -31.79 -3.87 1.55
CA ASP A 228 -32.74 -4.17 2.62
C ASP A 228 -33.30 -5.58 2.35
N THR A 229 -33.11 -6.47 3.31
CA THR A 229 -33.78 -7.79 3.30
C THR A 229 -35.17 -7.57 3.88
N ASP A 230 -36.20 -7.64 3.04
CA ASP A 230 -37.58 -7.71 3.47
C ASP A 230 -37.84 -8.89 4.43
#